data_c34de80c007d4a75cba4f2ed19b53556
#
_entry.id   c34de80c007d4a75cba4f2ed19b53556
#
_cell.length_a   1.000
_cell.length_b   1.000
_cell.length_c   1.000
_cell.angle_alpha   90.00
_cell.angle_beta   90.00
_cell.angle_gamma   90.00
#
_symmetry.space_group_name_H-M   'P 1'
#
loop_
_entity.id
_entity.type
_entity.pdbx_description
1 polymer ?
#
loop_
_entity_poly.entity_id
_entity_poly.type
_entity_poly.pdbx_seq_one_letter_code
_entity_poly.pdbx_strand_id
1 'polypeptide(L)'
;GLDLSSTSQFYMFGNYSERDVRGGFYYRNPHTRPGVYSNDGGETLLVGDLTGDMSGNCPTDIMIDDNVLDNPDYINGVANNPDCFAFNEILPGGFTPNFGGNITDTALTIGTKGEVTNGFLEGAYYDLSGSVGFNESRYFIYDTINASLGPESPRDFSPGKYTQLEKNFNADLSKGFDFGLAYDVNVAGGLEWHEETFTVVAGDAASFTAGPLTQQGFG
;
A
#
# COMPACT_ATOMS: atom_id res chain seq x y z
N GLY A 1 33.91 -1.65 -11.68
CA GLY A 1 34.63 -2.91 -11.47
C GLY A 1 36.07 -2.67 -11.05
N LEU A 2 36.69 -3.68 -10.51
CA LEU A 2 38.10 -3.68 -10.14
C LEU A 2 38.73 -4.96 -10.70
N ASP A 3 39.77 -4.83 -11.51
CA ASP A 3 40.49 -5.98 -12.03
C ASP A 3 41.30 -6.64 -10.90
N LEU A 4 41.02 -7.91 -10.63
CA LEU A 4 41.73 -8.72 -9.66
C LEU A 4 42.97 -9.38 -10.28
N SER A 5 42.91 -9.70 -11.57
CA SER A 5 43.98 -10.22 -12.39
C SER A 5 43.74 -9.84 -13.84
N SER A 6 44.61 -10.31 -14.76
CA SER A 6 44.39 -10.15 -16.21
C SER A 6 43.15 -10.90 -16.74
N THR A 7 42.61 -11.85 -15.98
CA THR A 7 41.51 -12.74 -16.39
C THR A 7 40.32 -12.71 -15.45
N SER A 8 40.35 -11.90 -14.36
CA SER A 8 39.27 -11.83 -13.40
C SER A 8 39.01 -10.41 -12.93
N GLN A 9 37.74 -10.13 -12.70
CA GLN A 9 37.22 -8.82 -12.30
C GLN A 9 36.25 -8.95 -11.13
N PHE A 10 36.41 -8.10 -10.15
CA PHE A 10 35.36 -7.83 -9.15
C PHE A 10 34.46 -6.70 -9.65
N TYR A 11 33.16 -6.84 -9.41
CA TYR A 11 32.20 -5.78 -9.69
C TYR A 11 31.25 -5.54 -8.51
N MET A 12 30.80 -4.31 -8.42
CA MET A 12 29.79 -3.89 -7.44
C MET A 12 28.96 -2.78 -8.07
N PHE A 13 27.66 -2.86 -7.89
CA PHE A 13 26.72 -1.78 -8.23
C PHE A 13 25.51 -1.83 -7.31
N GLY A 14 24.86 -0.71 -7.21
CA GLY A 14 23.66 -0.59 -6.40
C GLY A 14 22.85 0.63 -6.80
N ASN A 15 21.65 0.71 -6.26
CA ASN A 15 20.78 1.84 -6.45
C ASN A 15 20.06 2.18 -5.14
N TYR A 16 19.66 3.43 -5.04
CA TYR A 16 18.73 3.94 -4.04
C TYR A 16 17.74 4.86 -4.74
N SER A 17 16.47 4.70 -4.45
CA SER A 17 15.45 5.64 -4.89
C SER A 17 14.41 5.86 -3.81
N GLU A 18 13.91 7.09 -3.73
CA GLU A 18 12.82 7.48 -2.87
C GLU A 18 11.78 8.21 -3.70
N ARG A 19 10.50 7.89 -3.48
CA ARG A 19 9.38 8.50 -4.20
C ARG A 19 8.25 8.80 -3.25
N ASP A 20 7.74 10.01 -3.34
CA ASP A 20 6.48 10.44 -2.73
C ASP A 20 5.41 10.40 -3.83
N VAL A 21 4.39 9.57 -3.63
CA VAL A 21 3.29 9.40 -4.57
C VAL A 21 2.01 9.87 -3.91
N ARG A 22 1.26 10.75 -4.59
CA ARG A 22 -0.02 11.28 -4.11
C ARG A 22 -1.06 11.23 -5.22
N GLY A 23 -2.29 10.87 -4.84
CA GLY A 23 -3.42 10.82 -5.75
C GLY A 23 -4.72 11.13 -5.03
N GLY A 24 -5.65 11.77 -5.70
CA GLY A 24 -7.00 12.00 -5.20
C GLY A 24 -7.93 10.87 -5.60
N PHE A 25 -8.85 10.51 -4.70
CA PHE A 25 -9.98 9.68 -5.02
C PHE A 25 -11.14 10.52 -5.58
N TYR A 26 -12.24 9.85 -5.94
CA TYR A 26 -13.46 10.54 -6.33
C TYR A 26 -14.14 11.20 -5.11
N TYR A 27 -14.84 12.29 -5.37
CA TYR A 27 -15.60 13.06 -4.40
C TYR A 27 -16.68 12.22 -3.70
N ARG A 28 -16.79 12.37 -2.39
CA ARG A 28 -17.82 11.76 -1.55
C ARG A 28 -18.95 12.76 -1.41
N ASN A 29 -19.98 12.56 -2.21
CA ASN A 29 -21.13 13.46 -2.27
C ASN A 29 -21.93 13.41 -0.96
N PRO A 30 -22.28 14.56 -0.34
CA PRO A 30 -22.95 14.64 0.97
C PRO A 30 -24.42 14.23 0.96
N HIS A 31 -24.99 13.86 -0.19
CA HIS A 31 -26.36 13.35 -0.30
C HIS A 31 -26.39 11.83 -0.55
N THR A 32 -25.45 11.32 -1.35
CA THR A 32 -25.60 9.98 -1.93
C THR A 32 -24.51 8.99 -1.50
N ARG A 33 -23.46 9.43 -0.78
CA ARG A 33 -22.37 8.51 -0.42
C ARG A 33 -22.86 7.43 0.57
N PRO A 34 -22.91 6.15 0.15
CA PRO A 34 -23.29 5.05 1.05
C PRO A 34 -22.34 4.91 2.22
N GLY A 35 -22.89 4.50 3.36
CA GLY A 35 -22.14 4.30 4.60
C GLY A 35 -21.69 5.58 5.28
N VAL A 36 -22.04 6.77 4.74
CA VAL A 36 -21.68 8.07 5.31
C VAL A 36 -22.90 8.98 5.43
N TYR A 37 -23.61 9.22 4.32
CA TYR A 37 -24.69 10.20 4.27
C TYR A 37 -26.06 9.60 4.00
N SER A 38 -26.11 8.50 3.24
CA SER A 38 -27.36 7.82 2.86
C SER A 38 -27.04 6.39 2.43
N ASN A 39 -27.95 5.45 2.69
CA ASN A 39 -27.80 4.04 2.24
C ASN A 39 -28.84 3.62 1.21
N ASP A 40 -29.70 4.54 0.79
CA ASP A 40 -30.79 4.31 -0.18
C ASP A 40 -30.66 5.17 -1.47
N GLY A 41 -29.45 5.66 -1.71
CA GLY A 41 -29.17 6.44 -2.93
C GLY A 41 -29.41 7.94 -2.79
N GLY A 42 -29.62 8.43 -1.58
CA GLY A 42 -29.83 9.83 -1.29
C GLY A 42 -31.30 10.18 -1.03
N GLU A 43 -32.13 9.20 -0.73
CA GLU A 43 -33.54 9.44 -0.35
C GLU A 43 -33.62 9.86 1.11
N THR A 44 -33.02 9.08 2.03
CA THR A 44 -33.02 9.39 3.46
C THR A 44 -31.62 9.58 4.03
N LEU A 45 -31.54 10.46 5.04
CA LEU A 45 -30.33 10.76 5.77
C LEU A 45 -29.93 9.58 6.66
N LEU A 46 -28.66 9.18 6.58
CA LEU A 46 -28.08 8.21 7.51
C LEU A 46 -27.77 8.91 8.83
N VAL A 47 -28.53 8.55 9.88
CA VAL A 47 -28.40 9.08 11.24
C VAL A 47 -27.86 7.99 12.16
N GLY A 48 -26.86 8.32 12.96
CA GLY A 48 -26.26 7.44 13.96
C GLY A 48 -26.79 7.77 15.37
N ASP A 49 -27.05 6.73 16.14
CA ASP A 49 -27.32 6.81 17.57
C ASP A 49 -26.01 6.59 18.34
N LEU A 50 -25.61 7.57 19.13
CA LEU A 50 -24.34 7.58 19.86
C LEU A 50 -24.42 6.93 21.25
N THR A 51 -25.61 6.53 21.70
CA THR A 51 -25.82 6.01 23.05
C THR A 51 -25.31 4.61 23.30
N GLY A 52 -24.98 3.87 22.24
CA GLY A 52 -24.49 2.49 22.32
C GLY A 52 -25.54 1.42 22.59
N ASP A 53 -26.70 1.78 23.14
CA ASP A 53 -27.86 0.90 23.38
C ASP A 53 -29.08 1.27 22.52
N MET A 54 -28.91 2.18 21.57
CA MET A 54 -29.94 2.69 20.66
C MET A 54 -31.09 3.42 21.38
N SER A 55 -30.84 4.05 22.54
CA SER A 55 -31.80 4.77 23.32
C SER A 55 -31.92 6.27 22.99
N GLY A 56 -31.12 6.74 22.03
CA GLY A 56 -31.07 8.16 21.64
C GLY A 56 -32.32 8.68 20.92
N ASN A 57 -33.24 7.78 20.52
CA ASN A 57 -34.47 8.12 19.78
C ASN A 57 -34.15 8.88 18.46
N CYS A 58 -33.10 8.49 17.76
CA CYS A 58 -32.66 9.15 16.55
C CYS A 58 -33.61 8.83 15.38
N PRO A 59 -34.02 9.85 14.60
CA PRO A 59 -34.89 9.63 13.44
C PRO A 59 -34.17 8.89 12.32
N THR A 60 -34.91 8.07 11.56
CA THR A 60 -34.36 7.28 10.44
C THR A 60 -35.00 7.61 9.09
N ASP A 61 -35.93 8.56 9.07
CA ASP A 61 -36.80 8.88 7.93
C ASP A 61 -36.70 10.35 7.49
N ILE A 62 -35.59 11.01 7.81
CA ILE A 62 -35.34 12.38 7.35
C ILE A 62 -35.04 12.38 5.87
N MET A 63 -35.90 12.99 5.06
CA MET A 63 -35.66 13.12 3.62
C MET A 63 -34.51 14.08 3.33
N ILE A 64 -33.66 13.71 2.38
CA ILE A 64 -32.57 14.57 1.90
C ILE A 64 -33.13 15.51 0.85
N ASP A 65 -33.33 16.77 1.23
CA ASP A 65 -33.67 17.87 0.33
C ASP A 65 -32.41 18.59 -0.15
N ASP A 66 -32.55 19.70 -0.85
CA ASP A 66 -31.46 20.51 -1.39
C ASP A 66 -30.43 20.91 -0.32
N ASN A 67 -30.87 21.17 0.91
CA ASN A 67 -30.02 21.45 2.06
C ASN A 67 -30.59 20.78 3.33
N VAL A 68 -30.11 19.59 3.64
CA VAL A 68 -30.57 18.82 4.81
C VAL A 68 -30.37 19.58 6.13
N LEU A 69 -29.40 20.47 6.23
CA LEU A 69 -29.14 21.25 7.44
C LEU A 69 -30.22 22.28 7.75
N ASP A 70 -31.00 22.69 6.78
CA ASP A 70 -32.15 23.61 6.94
C ASP A 70 -33.48 22.84 7.12
N ASN A 71 -33.47 21.51 7.02
CA ASN A 71 -34.63 20.66 7.19
C ASN A 71 -35.09 20.68 8.66
N PRO A 72 -36.37 21.05 8.96
CA PRO A 72 -36.87 21.09 10.32
C PRO A 72 -36.79 19.77 11.10
N ASP A 73 -36.97 18.64 10.40
CA ASP A 73 -36.89 17.31 11.03
C ASP A 73 -35.45 16.98 11.43
N TYR A 74 -34.45 17.37 10.59
CA TYR A 74 -33.05 17.30 10.95
C TYR A 74 -32.71 18.18 12.15
N ILE A 75 -33.15 19.47 12.15
CA ILE A 75 -32.87 20.41 13.23
C ILE A 75 -33.42 19.91 14.56
N ASN A 76 -34.65 19.41 14.54
CA ASN A 76 -35.34 18.99 15.77
C ASN A 76 -34.92 17.59 16.24
N GLY A 77 -34.62 16.68 15.31
CA GLY A 77 -34.36 15.27 15.62
C GLY A 77 -32.88 14.91 15.73
N VAL A 78 -31.99 15.68 15.12
CA VAL A 78 -30.55 15.39 15.08
C VAL A 78 -29.74 16.53 15.65
N ALA A 79 -29.77 17.72 15.04
CA ALA A 79 -28.90 18.84 15.43
C ALA A 79 -29.10 19.31 16.88
N ASN A 80 -30.33 19.21 17.42
CA ASN A 80 -30.65 19.54 18.81
C ASN A 80 -30.61 18.33 19.76
N ASN A 81 -30.27 17.13 19.28
CA ASN A 81 -30.19 15.92 20.08
C ASN A 81 -28.73 15.42 20.17
N PRO A 82 -28.06 15.58 21.33
CA PRO A 82 -26.65 15.20 21.48
C PRO A 82 -26.40 13.68 21.38
N ASP A 83 -27.45 12.87 21.42
CA ASP A 83 -27.37 11.42 21.29
C ASP A 83 -27.44 10.98 19.81
N CYS A 84 -27.73 11.90 18.87
CA CYS A 84 -27.84 11.63 17.44
C CYS A 84 -26.73 12.34 16.66
N PHE A 85 -26.36 11.77 15.53
CA PHE A 85 -25.28 12.31 14.70
C PHE A 85 -25.52 12.04 13.20
N ALA A 86 -25.20 13.03 12.38
CA ALA A 86 -25.08 12.87 10.94
C ALA A 86 -23.81 13.54 10.43
N PHE A 87 -23.14 12.94 9.44
CA PHE A 87 -21.90 13.50 8.89
C PHE A 87 -22.04 14.87 8.25
N ASN A 88 -23.26 15.28 7.90
CA ASN A 88 -23.54 16.63 7.41
C ASN A 88 -23.19 17.71 8.43
N GLU A 89 -23.13 17.40 9.73
CA GLU A 89 -22.74 18.33 10.79
C GLU A 89 -21.26 18.76 10.68
N ILE A 90 -20.38 17.81 10.37
CA ILE A 90 -18.94 18.05 10.32
C ILE A 90 -18.38 18.11 8.91
N LEU A 91 -19.10 17.57 7.92
CA LEU A 91 -18.72 17.50 6.52
C LEU A 91 -19.89 17.86 5.59
N PRO A 92 -20.51 19.06 5.73
CA PRO A 92 -21.71 19.43 4.99
C PRO A 92 -21.50 19.49 3.49
N GLY A 93 -20.28 19.79 3.04
CA GLY A 93 -19.90 19.86 1.63
C GLY A 93 -19.34 18.55 1.07
N GLY A 94 -19.46 17.44 1.80
CA GLY A 94 -18.78 16.20 1.39
C GLY A 94 -17.25 16.28 1.54
N PHE A 95 -16.53 15.33 0.94
CA PHE A 95 -15.06 15.30 1.02
C PHE A 95 -14.45 14.51 -0.13
N THR A 96 -13.16 14.75 -0.38
CA THR A 96 -12.38 14.01 -1.38
C THR A 96 -11.15 13.40 -0.70
N PRO A 97 -11.13 12.10 -0.46
CA PRO A 97 -9.95 11.46 0.11
C PRO A 97 -8.74 11.59 -0.80
N ASN A 98 -7.57 11.77 -0.19
CA ASN A 98 -6.29 11.74 -0.86
C ASN A 98 -5.47 10.58 -0.31
N PHE A 99 -4.94 9.75 -1.20
CA PHE A 99 -4.15 8.59 -0.86
C PHE A 99 -2.75 8.70 -1.44
N GLY A 100 -1.78 8.22 -0.73
CA GLY A 100 -0.41 8.21 -1.22
C GLY A 100 0.47 7.25 -0.47
N GLY A 101 1.75 7.32 -0.80
CA GLY A 101 2.76 6.52 -0.13
C GLY A 101 4.15 7.07 -0.37
N ASN A 102 5.02 6.84 0.60
CA ASN A 102 6.45 7.00 0.47
C ASN A 102 7.03 5.64 0.15
N ILE A 103 7.71 5.53 -0.99
CA ILE A 103 8.29 4.30 -1.48
C ILE A 103 9.80 4.45 -1.50
N THR A 104 10.49 3.55 -0.81
CA THR A 104 11.96 3.48 -0.81
C THR A 104 12.40 2.18 -1.42
N ASP A 105 13.25 2.25 -2.44
CA ASP A 105 13.90 1.10 -3.06
C ASP A 105 15.41 1.21 -2.89
N THR A 106 16.04 0.13 -2.46
CA THR A 106 17.51 0.03 -2.44
C THR A 106 17.93 -1.36 -2.83
N ALA A 107 19.01 -1.46 -3.60
CA ALA A 107 19.60 -2.72 -3.94
C ALA A 107 21.13 -2.60 -4.04
N LEU A 108 21.80 -3.71 -3.73
CA LEU A 108 23.24 -3.86 -3.88
C LEU A 108 23.53 -5.23 -4.49
N THR A 109 24.35 -5.24 -5.53
CA THR A 109 24.89 -6.46 -6.14
C THR A 109 26.41 -6.39 -6.07
N ILE A 110 27.01 -7.47 -5.63
CA ILE A 110 28.46 -7.67 -5.66
C ILE A 110 28.78 -9.00 -6.35
N GLY A 111 29.87 -9.06 -7.08
CA GLY A 111 30.25 -10.29 -7.75
C GLY A 111 31.68 -10.30 -8.26
N THR A 112 32.07 -11.46 -8.71
CA THR A 112 33.36 -11.68 -9.41
C THR A 112 33.11 -12.53 -10.63
N LYS A 113 33.73 -12.17 -11.72
CA LYS A 113 33.67 -12.89 -13.01
C LYS A 113 35.04 -12.99 -13.65
N GLY A 114 35.20 -13.97 -14.46
CA GLY A 114 36.48 -14.16 -15.15
C GLY A 114 36.61 -15.49 -15.83
N GLU A 115 37.84 -15.80 -16.26
CA GLU A 115 38.21 -17.03 -16.92
C GLU A 115 39.05 -17.91 -15.96
N VAL A 116 38.76 -19.21 -15.94
CA VAL A 116 39.52 -20.20 -15.18
C VAL A 116 40.81 -20.51 -15.95
N THR A 117 41.96 -20.23 -15.34
CA THR A 117 43.26 -20.27 -16.00
C THR A 117 44.01 -21.59 -15.86
N ASN A 118 43.49 -22.55 -15.08
CA ASN A 118 44.14 -23.85 -14.89
C ASN A 118 43.15 -24.94 -14.43
N GLY A 119 43.53 -26.18 -14.57
CA GLY A 119 42.76 -27.34 -14.14
C GLY A 119 41.74 -27.83 -15.15
N PHE A 120 40.78 -28.66 -14.69
CA PHE A 120 39.76 -29.31 -15.55
C PHE A 120 38.85 -28.32 -16.26
N LEU A 121 38.61 -27.16 -15.66
CA LEU A 121 37.76 -26.12 -16.20
C LEU A 121 38.52 -24.98 -16.88
N GLU A 122 39.82 -25.17 -17.19
CA GLU A 122 40.61 -24.16 -17.90
C GLU A 122 39.90 -23.68 -19.17
N GLY A 123 39.86 -22.37 -19.39
CA GLY A 123 39.12 -21.73 -20.48
C GLY A 123 37.61 -21.61 -20.24
N ALA A 124 37.12 -22.02 -19.07
CA ALA A 124 35.73 -21.76 -18.71
C ALA A 124 35.58 -20.33 -18.17
N TYR A 125 34.49 -19.68 -18.56
CA TYR A 125 34.09 -18.39 -18.02
C TYR A 125 33.13 -18.59 -16.84
N TYR A 126 33.36 -17.88 -15.72
CA TYR A 126 32.51 -17.91 -14.55
C TYR A 126 31.98 -16.52 -14.17
N ASP A 127 30.79 -16.49 -13.54
CA ASP A 127 30.25 -15.34 -12.82
C ASP A 127 29.63 -15.81 -11.48
N LEU A 128 30.13 -15.27 -10.39
CA LEU A 128 29.64 -15.52 -9.05
C LEU A 128 29.15 -14.20 -8.47
N SER A 129 27.88 -14.14 -8.09
CA SER A 129 27.32 -12.90 -7.55
C SER A 129 26.36 -13.13 -6.39
N GLY A 130 26.26 -12.11 -5.55
CA GLY A 130 25.24 -12.01 -4.53
C GLY A 130 24.57 -10.64 -4.58
N SER A 131 23.27 -10.62 -4.38
CA SER A 131 22.50 -9.40 -4.33
C SER A 131 21.56 -9.35 -3.13
N VAL A 132 21.30 -8.15 -2.65
CA VAL A 132 20.27 -7.84 -1.68
C VAL A 132 19.46 -6.67 -2.19
N GLY A 133 18.13 -6.81 -2.17
CA GLY A 133 17.17 -5.77 -2.51
C GLY A 133 16.22 -5.54 -1.36
N PHE A 134 15.88 -4.29 -1.10
CA PHE A 134 14.92 -3.91 -0.09
C PHE A 134 13.98 -2.85 -0.64
N ASN A 135 12.67 -3.10 -0.51
CA ASN A 135 11.61 -2.16 -0.79
C ASN A 135 10.79 -1.90 0.48
N GLU A 136 10.48 -0.66 0.74
CA GLU A 136 9.50 -0.25 1.75
C GLU A 136 8.48 0.68 1.11
N SER A 137 7.19 0.38 1.30
CA SER A 137 6.07 1.21 0.89
C SER A 137 5.23 1.57 2.10
N ARG A 138 5.29 2.84 2.53
CA ARG A 138 4.50 3.39 3.63
C ARG A 138 3.31 4.13 3.07
N TYR A 139 2.11 3.78 3.51
CA TYR A 139 0.88 4.38 3.04
C TYR A 139 0.37 5.46 3.98
N PHE A 140 -0.26 6.47 3.39
CA PHE A 140 -1.03 7.49 4.10
C PHE A 140 -2.30 7.81 3.33
N ILE A 141 -3.33 8.20 4.05
CA ILE A 141 -4.57 8.71 3.50
C ILE A 141 -5.03 9.89 4.35
N TYR A 142 -5.47 10.96 3.74
CA TYR A 142 -5.91 12.18 4.42
C TYR A 142 -7.16 12.76 3.76
N ASP A 143 -7.82 13.71 4.42
CA ASP A 143 -9.12 14.25 4.04
C ASP A 143 -10.19 13.14 3.90
N THR A 144 -10.16 12.16 4.78
CA THR A 144 -11.09 11.04 4.79
C THR A 144 -11.67 10.83 6.20
N ILE A 145 -12.42 9.78 6.37
CA ILE A 145 -12.98 9.32 7.65
C ILE A 145 -13.08 7.80 7.66
N ASN A 146 -13.12 7.22 8.86
CA ASN A 146 -13.71 5.92 9.12
C ASN A 146 -15.12 6.18 9.67
N ALA A 147 -16.13 6.11 8.81
CA ALA A 147 -17.50 6.50 9.15
C ALA A 147 -18.08 5.70 10.33
N SER A 148 -17.63 4.47 10.51
CA SER A 148 -18.09 3.64 11.63
C SER A 148 -17.69 4.16 13.02
N LEU A 149 -16.68 5.04 13.08
CA LEU A 149 -16.26 5.71 14.32
C LEU A 149 -17.10 6.96 14.63
N GLY A 150 -17.98 7.38 13.72
CA GLY A 150 -18.83 8.55 13.91
C GLY A 150 -18.03 9.86 14.05
N PRO A 151 -18.45 10.78 14.94
CA PRO A 151 -17.81 12.08 15.12
C PRO A 151 -16.37 11.99 15.62
N GLU A 152 -15.96 10.89 16.24
CA GLU A 152 -14.61 10.66 16.76
C GLU A 152 -13.63 10.17 15.70
N SER A 153 -14.07 10.03 14.44
CA SER A 153 -13.18 9.58 13.36
C SER A 153 -12.07 10.60 13.10
N PRO A 154 -10.80 10.15 13.12
CA PRO A 154 -9.71 10.94 12.54
C PRO A 154 -10.00 11.28 11.07
N ARG A 155 -9.29 12.30 10.57
CA ARG A 155 -9.36 12.72 9.16
C ARG A 155 -8.16 12.25 8.35
N ASP A 156 -7.11 11.84 9.04
CA ASP A 156 -5.84 11.39 8.46
C ASP A 156 -5.46 10.06 9.09
N PHE A 157 -4.95 9.14 8.26
CA PHE A 157 -4.56 7.81 8.70
C PHE A 157 -3.25 7.38 8.06
N SER A 158 -2.50 6.57 8.81
CA SER A 158 -1.37 5.78 8.31
C SER A 158 -1.77 4.30 8.33
N PRO A 159 -2.42 3.77 7.28
CA PRO A 159 -3.03 2.43 7.32
C PRO A 159 -2.00 1.30 7.41
N GLY A 160 -0.72 1.59 7.21
CA GLY A 160 0.35 0.64 7.38
C GLY A 160 1.44 0.74 6.34
N LYS A 161 2.30 -0.28 6.33
CA LYS A 161 3.38 -0.39 5.37
C LYS A 161 3.63 -1.83 4.95
N TYR A 162 4.21 -1.96 3.76
CA TYR A 162 4.78 -3.20 3.27
C TYR A 162 6.29 -3.08 3.19
N THR A 163 6.98 -4.17 3.51
CA THR A 163 8.41 -4.30 3.25
C THR A 163 8.68 -5.60 2.53
N GLN A 164 9.59 -5.58 1.58
CA GLN A 164 10.08 -6.73 0.85
C GLN A 164 11.60 -6.73 0.93
N LEU A 165 12.15 -7.84 1.39
CA LEU A 165 13.58 -8.10 1.40
C LEU A 165 13.85 -9.29 0.50
N GLU A 166 14.73 -9.10 -0.46
CA GLU A 166 15.12 -10.11 -1.41
C GLU A 166 16.64 -10.35 -1.33
N LYS A 167 17.06 -11.61 -1.35
CA LYS A 167 18.45 -12.02 -1.36
C LYS A 167 18.65 -13.06 -2.45
N ASN A 168 19.66 -12.86 -3.28
CA ASN A 168 20.01 -13.78 -4.34
C ASN A 168 21.48 -14.15 -4.26
N PHE A 169 21.79 -15.37 -4.61
CA PHE A 169 23.13 -15.82 -4.92
C PHE A 169 23.10 -16.59 -6.26
N ASN A 170 23.98 -16.20 -7.17
CA ASN A 170 24.10 -16.80 -8.49
C ASN A 170 25.51 -17.32 -8.71
N ALA A 171 25.61 -18.48 -9.35
CA ALA A 171 26.86 -19.07 -9.79
C ALA A 171 26.67 -19.60 -11.20
N ASP A 172 27.32 -18.97 -12.18
CA ASP A 172 27.23 -19.29 -13.59
C ASP A 172 28.59 -19.74 -14.14
N LEU A 173 28.54 -20.71 -15.02
CA LEU A 173 29.71 -21.25 -15.69
C LEU A 173 29.39 -21.50 -17.17
N SER A 174 30.30 -21.12 -18.05
CA SER A 174 30.19 -21.46 -19.48
C SER A 174 31.55 -21.86 -20.06
N LYS A 175 31.55 -22.81 -21.00
CA LYS A 175 32.76 -23.24 -21.66
C LYS A 175 32.50 -23.68 -23.11
N GLY A 176 33.37 -23.25 -24.02
CA GLY A 176 33.40 -23.72 -25.39
C GLY A 176 34.16 -25.04 -25.50
N PHE A 177 33.63 -25.95 -26.30
CA PHE A 177 34.26 -27.23 -26.62
C PHE A 177 34.40 -27.37 -28.12
N ASP A 178 35.61 -27.64 -28.56
CA ASP A 178 35.90 -27.98 -29.97
C ASP A 178 35.51 -29.44 -30.23
N PHE A 179 34.47 -29.64 -31.03
CA PHE A 179 34.05 -30.96 -31.53
C PHE A 179 34.36 -31.16 -33.02
N GLY A 180 35.25 -30.35 -33.57
CA GLY A 180 35.60 -30.40 -35.00
C GLY A 180 34.50 -29.81 -35.90
N LEU A 181 33.62 -29.02 -35.38
CA LEU A 181 32.60 -28.28 -36.12
C LEU A 181 33.15 -26.93 -36.61
N ALA A 182 32.36 -26.18 -37.39
CA ALA A 182 32.77 -24.87 -37.90
C ALA A 182 33.01 -23.85 -36.77
N TYR A 183 32.37 -24.06 -35.58
CA TYR A 183 32.50 -23.24 -34.36
C TYR A 183 32.43 -24.16 -33.15
N ASP A 184 33.02 -23.71 -32.03
CA ASP A 184 32.92 -24.39 -30.75
C ASP A 184 31.48 -24.51 -30.27
N VAL A 185 31.16 -25.62 -29.66
CA VAL A 185 29.89 -25.81 -28.94
C VAL A 185 30.03 -25.20 -27.55
N ASN A 186 29.29 -24.13 -27.29
CA ASN A 186 29.27 -23.51 -25.97
C ASN A 186 28.28 -24.23 -25.07
N VAL A 187 28.74 -24.69 -23.91
CA VAL A 187 27.91 -25.29 -22.85
C VAL A 187 27.92 -24.35 -21.67
N ALA A 188 26.71 -24.00 -21.19
CA ALA A 188 26.56 -23.15 -20.04
C ALA A 188 25.58 -23.78 -19.00
N GLY A 189 25.82 -23.51 -17.76
CA GLY A 189 24.96 -23.92 -16.64
C GLY A 189 25.17 -23.03 -15.43
N GLY A 190 24.23 -23.02 -14.55
CA GLY A 190 24.28 -22.18 -13.35
C GLY A 190 23.43 -22.72 -12.20
N LEU A 191 23.65 -22.15 -11.06
CA LEU A 191 22.86 -22.36 -9.82
C LEU A 191 22.45 -21.02 -9.29
N GLU A 192 21.19 -20.94 -8.87
CA GLU A 192 20.62 -19.78 -8.21
C GLU A 192 20.02 -20.20 -6.86
N TRP A 193 20.29 -19.39 -5.84
CA TRP A 193 19.57 -19.43 -4.58
C TRP A 193 18.88 -18.09 -4.40
N HIS A 194 17.58 -18.14 -4.08
CA HIS A 194 16.72 -16.98 -3.90
C HIS A 194 15.94 -17.10 -2.59
N GLU A 195 15.90 -16.02 -1.83
CA GLU A 195 15.07 -15.88 -0.63
C GLU A 195 14.34 -14.56 -0.69
N GLU A 196 13.04 -14.62 -0.47
CA GLU A 196 12.17 -13.44 -0.40
C GLU A 196 11.43 -13.42 0.93
N THR A 197 11.41 -12.26 1.58
CA THR A 197 10.64 -12.01 2.78
C THR A 197 9.72 -10.82 2.57
N PHE A 198 8.42 -11.07 2.58
CA PHE A 198 7.41 -10.02 2.52
C PHE A 198 6.77 -9.82 3.89
N THR A 199 6.71 -8.57 4.37
CA THR A 199 6.15 -8.22 5.66
C THR A 199 5.08 -7.16 5.52
N VAL A 200 3.94 -7.39 6.16
CA VAL A 200 2.84 -6.42 6.29
C VAL A 200 2.83 -5.90 7.72
N VAL A 201 2.92 -4.59 7.87
CA VAL A 201 2.89 -3.94 9.19
C VAL A 201 1.61 -3.11 9.27
N ALA A 202 0.75 -3.43 10.22
CA ALA A 202 -0.46 -2.67 10.48
C ALA A 202 -0.11 -1.25 10.93
N GLY A 203 -0.91 -0.30 10.49
CA GLY A 203 -0.82 1.11 10.90
C GLY A 203 -1.79 1.47 12.01
N ASP A 204 -2.40 2.64 11.88
CA ASP A 204 -3.34 3.18 12.85
C ASP A 204 -4.56 2.28 13.03
N ALA A 205 -4.88 1.91 14.25
CA ALA A 205 -6.06 1.10 14.56
C ALA A 205 -7.36 1.73 14.00
N ALA A 206 -7.49 3.05 14.09
CA ALA A 206 -8.64 3.79 13.57
C ALA A 206 -8.86 3.60 12.05
N SER A 207 -7.83 3.24 11.28
CA SER A 207 -7.96 3.02 9.84
C SER A 207 -8.69 1.73 9.45
N PHE A 208 -8.81 0.77 10.37
CA PHE A 208 -9.40 -0.55 10.09
C PHE A 208 -10.34 -1.07 11.19
N THR A 209 -10.47 -0.35 12.32
CA THR A 209 -11.38 -0.77 13.40
C THR A 209 -12.83 -0.58 12.96
N ALA A 210 -13.66 -1.59 13.19
CA ALA A 210 -15.10 -1.45 13.14
C ALA A 210 -15.57 -0.67 14.38
N GLY A 211 -16.07 0.53 14.15
CA GLY A 211 -16.53 1.42 15.20
C GLY A 211 -17.94 1.13 15.69
N PRO A 212 -18.44 1.88 16.67
CA PRO A 212 -19.75 1.68 17.29
C PRO A 212 -20.92 1.84 16.32
N LEU A 213 -20.75 2.62 15.25
CA LEU A 213 -21.82 2.87 14.28
C LEU A 213 -21.85 1.83 13.12
N THR A 214 -20.95 0.83 13.12
CA THR A 214 -20.92 -0.20 12.06
C THR A 214 -22.27 -0.92 11.90
N GLN A 215 -22.93 -1.27 13.01
CA GLN A 215 -24.22 -1.98 12.99
C GLN A 215 -25.39 -1.08 12.56
N GLN A 216 -25.17 0.21 12.47
CA GLN A 216 -26.15 1.21 12.05
C GLN A 216 -26.00 1.61 10.59
N GLY A 217 -25.13 0.92 9.84
CA GLY A 217 -24.93 1.11 8.42
C GLY A 217 -23.83 2.11 8.03
N PHE A 218 -23.01 2.56 8.98
CA PHE A 218 -21.83 3.39 8.70
C PHE A 218 -20.61 2.52 8.37
N GLY A 219 -19.87 2.87 7.25
CA GLY A 219 -18.67 2.11 6.83
C GLY A 219 -18.10 2.41 5.46
#